data_e37c894c69719ed7caaa6ee2ea9b71c1
#
_entry.id   e37c894c69719ed7caaa6ee2ea9b71c1
#
_cell.length_a   1.000
_cell.length_b   1.000
_cell.length_c   1.000
_cell.angle_alpha   90.00
_cell.angle_beta   90.00
_cell.angle_gamma   90.00
#
_symmetry.space_group_name_H-M   'P 1'
#
loop_
_entity.id
_entity.type
_entity.pdbx_description
1 polymer ?
#
loop_
_entity_poly.entity_id
_entity_poly.type
_entity_poly.pdbx_seq_one_letter_code
_entity_poly.pdbx_strand_id
1 'polypeptide(L)'
;CCTIAVHIISLTGYKKIGDAYYYFGKDGVMYRKKWAYVGGYKFYFCSNGKRAVEVDDVIGDQDAYEIIINKNTNVVTVYAKDGKNGYIIPVRAFICSTGVSTPLGTFHTQSRYRWHELMGPCWGQWCSGIYEGYLFHSVYYNDVNNNNALSVNAYNKLGTTCSHGCVRLTAGDASMITAVSEQR
;
A
#
# COMPACT_ATOMS: atom_id res chain seq x y z
N CYS A 1 -26.75 37.22 -34.43
CA CYS A 1 -27.30 36.00 -33.81
C CYS A 1 -26.14 35.10 -33.44
N CYS A 2 -25.94 34.86 -32.16
CA CYS A 2 -24.93 33.92 -31.68
C CYS A 2 -25.64 32.55 -31.54
N THR A 3 -25.22 31.56 -32.31
CA THR A 3 -25.74 30.19 -32.20
C THR A 3 -24.91 29.45 -31.13
N ILE A 4 -25.53 29.09 -30.01
CA ILE A 4 -24.92 28.29 -28.98
C ILE A 4 -25.25 26.82 -29.28
N ALA A 5 -24.26 26.01 -29.64
CA ALA A 5 -24.39 24.56 -29.72
C ALA A 5 -24.14 23.96 -28.35
N VAL A 6 -25.14 23.33 -27.74
CA VAL A 6 -25.03 22.61 -26.47
C VAL A 6 -24.85 21.13 -26.78
N HIS A 7 -23.69 20.58 -26.45
CA HIS A 7 -23.43 19.14 -26.52
C HIS A 7 -23.54 18.55 -25.12
N ILE A 8 -24.54 17.70 -24.89
CA ILE A 8 -24.68 16.94 -23.65
C ILE A 8 -23.94 15.62 -23.81
N ILE A 9 -22.85 15.45 -23.10
CA ILE A 9 -22.08 14.20 -23.06
C ILE A 9 -22.31 13.52 -21.71
N SER A 10 -22.61 12.23 -21.72
CA SER A 10 -22.64 11.40 -20.51
C SER A 10 -21.24 10.88 -20.21
N LEU A 11 -20.76 11.12 -18.98
CA LEU A 11 -19.52 10.52 -18.51
C LEU A 11 -19.74 9.04 -18.20
N THR A 12 -18.87 8.17 -18.72
CA THR A 12 -18.90 6.72 -18.44
C THR A 12 -17.51 6.20 -18.10
N GLY A 13 -17.46 5.10 -17.34
CA GLY A 13 -16.23 4.44 -16.96
C GLY A 13 -15.42 5.19 -15.90
N TYR A 14 -14.14 4.88 -15.80
CA TYR A 14 -13.22 5.42 -14.80
C TYR A 14 -12.71 6.80 -15.20
N LYS A 15 -12.86 7.77 -14.33
CA LYS A 15 -12.51 9.18 -14.58
C LYS A 15 -11.78 9.81 -13.42
N LYS A 16 -10.75 10.61 -13.71
CA LYS A 16 -10.13 11.52 -12.74
C LYS A 16 -10.85 12.89 -12.84
N ILE A 17 -11.32 13.38 -11.71
CA ILE A 17 -11.98 14.70 -11.60
C ILE A 17 -11.35 15.41 -10.40
N GLY A 18 -10.61 16.48 -10.65
CA GLY A 18 -9.73 17.07 -9.64
C GLY A 18 -8.68 16.07 -9.17
N ASP A 19 -8.55 15.93 -7.87
CA ASP A 19 -7.56 15.01 -7.25
C ASP A 19 -8.15 13.63 -6.91
N ALA A 20 -9.39 13.35 -7.32
CA ALA A 20 -10.06 12.09 -7.01
C ALA A 20 -10.45 11.31 -8.27
N TYR A 21 -10.65 10.02 -8.08
CA TYR A 21 -11.11 9.12 -9.13
C TYR A 21 -12.53 8.66 -8.84
N TYR A 22 -13.33 8.56 -9.91
CA TYR A 22 -14.73 8.18 -9.91
C TYR A 22 -15.01 7.13 -10.98
N TYR A 23 -16.09 6.39 -10.82
CA TYR A 23 -16.57 5.47 -11.85
C TYR A 23 -18.04 5.75 -12.17
N PHE A 24 -18.35 5.86 -13.47
CA PHE A 24 -19.69 6.07 -13.99
C PHE A 24 -20.13 4.84 -14.75
N GLY A 25 -21.34 4.37 -14.49
CA GLY A 25 -21.97 3.28 -15.21
C GLY A 25 -22.19 3.62 -16.70
N LYS A 26 -22.62 2.63 -17.46
CA LYS A 26 -23.00 2.85 -18.88
C LYS A 26 -24.15 3.84 -19.06
N ASP A 27 -24.98 3.96 -18.03
CA ASP A 27 -26.09 4.92 -17.90
C ASP A 27 -25.64 6.32 -17.46
N GLY A 28 -24.34 6.53 -17.25
CA GLY A 28 -23.78 7.78 -16.74
C GLY A 28 -23.94 7.98 -15.23
N VAL A 29 -24.53 7.02 -14.50
CA VAL A 29 -24.72 7.14 -13.04
C VAL A 29 -23.43 6.84 -12.32
N MET A 30 -23.02 7.76 -11.41
CA MET A 30 -21.81 7.62 -10.60
C MET A 30 -21.96 6.48 -9.57
N TYR A 31 -20.95 5.62 -9.48
CA TYR A 31 -20.91 4.55 -8.48
C TYR A 31 -20.72 5.14 -7.09
N ARG A 32 -21.53 4.65 -6.15
CA ARG A 32 -21.47 4.97 -4.72
C ARG A 32 -21.68 3.68 -3.92
N LYS A 33 -20.83 3.43 -2.91
CA LYS A 33 -20.82 2.18 -2.13
C LYS A 33 -20.82 0.93 -3.03
N LYS A 34 -20.03 0.97 -4.09
CA LYS A 34 -19.98 -0.08 -5.12
C LYS A 34 -18.55 -0.36 -5.55
N TRP A 35 -18.33 -1.58 -6.00
CA TRP A 35 -17.10 -2.03 -6.62
C TRP A 35 -17.16 -1.88 -8.13
N ALA A 36 -16.04 -1.58 -8.76
CA ALA A 36 -15.86 -1.66 -10.21
C ALA A 36 -14.49 -2.25 -10.57
N TYR A 37 -14.45 -2.98 -11.67
CA TYR A 37 -13.20 -3.47 -12.26
C TYR A 37 -12.64 -2.43 -13.21
N VAL A 38 -11.36 -2.09 -13.03
CA VAL A 38 -10.66 -1.09 -13.82
C VAL A 38 -9.22 -1.54 -14.04
N GLY A 39 -8.81 -1.74 -15.29
CA GLY A 39 -7.42 -2.05 -15.63
C GLY A 39 -6.88 -3.33 -14.98
N GLY A 40 -7.72 -4.34 -14.78
CA GLY A 40 -7.34 -5.60 -14.13
C GLY A 40 -7.44 -5.60 -12.60
N TYR A 41 -7.77 -4.46 -11.99
CA TYR A 41 -7.95 -4.32 -10.54
C TYR A 41 -9.41 -4.08 -10.19
N LYS A 42 -9.78 -4.33 -8.92
CA LYS A 42 -11.12 -4.10 -8.38
C LYS A 42 -11.06 -3.01 -7.33
N PHE A 43 -11.73 -1.89 -7.57
CA PHE A 43 -11.75 -0.72 -6.70
C PHE A 43 -13.11 -0.47 -6.09
N TYR A 44 -13.13 -0.02 -4.84
CA TYR A 44 -14.33 0.41 -4.14
C TYR A 44 -14.53 1.92 -4.29
N PHE A 45 -15.80 2.34 -4.48
CA PHE A 45 -16.21 3.73 -4.54
C PHE A 45 -17.08 4.06 -3.33
N CYS A 46 -16.64 5.03 -2.54
CA CYS A 46 -17.24 5.44 -1.28
C CYS A 46 -18.64 6.06 -1.49
N SER A 47 -19.35 6.40 -0.40
CA SER A 47 -20.66 7.05 -0.44
C SER A 47 -20.67 8.39 -1.20
N ASN A 48 -19.55 9.12 -1.20
CA ASN A 48 -19.35 10.35 -1.96
C ASN A 48 -18.93 10.11 -3.43
N GLY A 49 -18.82 8.86 -3.88
CA GLY A 49 -18.41 8.45 -5.21
C GLY A 49 -16.91 8.44 -5.46
N LYS A 50 -16.08 8.89 -4.54
CA LYS A 50 -14.62 8.83 -4.69
C LYS A 50 -14.14 7.40 -4.56
N ARG A 51 -13.14 7.02 -5.36
CA ARG A 51 -12.40 5.76 -5.17
C ARG A 51 -11.77 5.78 -3.79
N ALA A 52 -11.96 4.69 -3.04
CA ALA A 52 -11.33 4.51 -1.75
C ALA A 52 -9.79 4.42 -1.92
N VAL A 53 -9.06 5.01 -0.99
CA VAL A 53 -7.59 4.91 -0.88
C VAL A 53 -7.22 3.66 -0.07
N GLU A 54 -8.05 3.35 0.92
CA GLU A 54 -7.92 2.19 1.81
C GLU A 54 -9.27 1.48 1.86
N VAL A 55 -9.27 0.16 1.92
CA VAL A 55 -10.49 -0.65 1.90
C VAL A 55 -10.54 -1.69 3.02
N ASP A 56 -9.63 -1.63 4.01
CA ASP A 56 -9.59 -2.56 5.13
C ASP A 56 -10.95 -2.68 5.83
N ASP A 57 -11.55 -1.54 6.17
CA ASP A 57 -12.87 -1.48 6.82
C ASP A 57 -14.02 -2.00 5.94
N VAL A 58 -13.80 -2.07 4.61
CA VAL A 58 -14.83 -2.52 3.68
C VAL A 58 -14.79 -4.02 3.48
N ILE A 59 -13.59 -4.61 3.45
CA ILE A 59 -13.40 -6.04 3.19
C ILE A 59 -13.22 -6.86 4.47
N GLY A 60 -12.85 -6.22 5.60
CA GLY A 60 -12.45 -6.91 6.83
C GLY A 60 -11.17 -7.72 6.66
N ASP A 61 -10.86 -8.55 7.66
CA ASP A 61 -9.70 -9.43 7.64
C ASP A 61 -9.82 -10.49 6.55
N GLN A 62 -8.72 -10.77 5.87
CA GLN A 62 -8.64 -11.77 4.80
C GLN A 62 -7.67 -12.88 5.21
N ASP A 63 -7.89 -14.11 4.74
CA ASP A 63 -7.04 -15.26 5.06
C ASP A 63 -5.61 -15.13 4.51
N ALA A 64 -5.42 -14.35 3.45
CA ALA A 64 -4.11 -14.12 2.83
C ALA A 64 -4.09 -12.83 2.02
N TYR A 65 -2.90 -12.26 1.91
CA TYR A 65 -2.61 -11.08 1.12
C TYR A 65 -1.41 -11.30 0.20
N GLU A 66 -1.35 -10.55 -0.90
CA GLU A 66 -0.15 -10.40 -1.71
C GLU A 66 0.45 -9.00 -1.48
N ILE A 67 1.73 -8.93 -1.20
CA ILE A 67 2.46 -7.67 -0.96
C ILE A 67 3.41 -7.45 -2.14
N ILE A 68 3.18 -6.40 -2.91
CA ILE A 68 4.04 -6.04 -4.04
C ILE A 68 4.89 -4.83 -3.69
N ILE A 69 6.21 -4.98 -3.83
CA ILE A 69 7.19 -3.91 -3.63
C ILE A 69 7.68 -3.42 -5.00
N ASN A 70 7.39 -2.18 -5.33
CA ASN A 70 7.94 -1.54 -6.51
C ASN A 70 9.22 -0.76 -6.11
N LYS A 71 10.39 -1.32 -6.43
CA LYS A 71 11.69 -0.72 -6.09
C LYS A 71 11.95 0.60 -6.83
N ASN A 72 11.42 0.76 -8.03
CA ASN A 72 11.68 1.97 -8.83
C ASN A 72 10.94 3.18 -8.26
N THR A 73 9.75 2.97 -7.69
CA THR A 73 8.93 4.03 -7.11
C THR A 73 8.99 4.08 -5.59
N ASN A 74 9.67 3.10 -4.94
CA ASN A 74 9.69 2.94 -3.49
C ASN A 74 8.29 2.92 -2.88
N VAL A 75 7.41 2.09 -3.45
CA VAL A 75 6.02 1.90 -3.00
C VAL A 75 5.78 0.43 -2.71
N VAL A 76 5.16 0.15 -1.57
CA VAL A 76 4.58 -1.15 -1.22
C VAL A 76 3.07 -1.07 -1.41
N THR A 77 2.48 -2.06 -2.05
CA THR A 77 1.01 -2.19 -2.14
C THR A 77 0.60 -3.56 -1.62
N VAL A 78 -0.39 -3.58 -0.74
CA VAL A 78 -1.03 -4.80 -0.22
C VAL A 78 -2.29 -5.07 -1.01
N TYR A 79 -2.45 -6.29 -1.48
CA TYR A 79 -3.60 -6.74 -2.27
C TYR A 79 -4.34 -7.85 -1.55
N ALA A 80 -5.68 -7.75 -1.52
CA ALA A 80 -6.56 -8.84 -1.12
C ALA A 80 -7.08 -9.61 -2.34
N LYS A 81 -7.52 -10.84 -2.08
CA LYS A 81 -8.00 -11.77 -3.09
C LYS A 81 -9.46 -11.50 -3.46
N ASP A 82 -9.77 -11.49 -4.75
CA ASP A 82 -11.12 -11.44 -5.29
C ASP A 82 -11.54 -12.82 -5.79
N GLY A 83 -11.72 -13.76 -4.88
CA GLY A 83 -12.10 -15.15 -5.20
C GLY A 83 -11.15 -15.78 -6.23
N LYS A 84 -11.69 -16.24 -7.36
CA LYS A 84 -10.91 -16.86 -8.45
C LYS A 84 -10.14 -15.86 -9.31
N ASN A 85 -10.38 -14.57 -9.17
CA ASN A 85 -9.72 -13.51 -9.95
C ASN A 85 -8.30 -13.19 -9.45
N GLY A 86 -7.88 -13.78 -8.31
CA GLY A 86 -6.56 -13.55 -7.72
C GLY A 86 -6.51 -12.27 -6.85
N TYR A 87 -5.29 -11.82 -6.57
CA TYR A 87 -5.02 -10.67 -5.71
C TYR A 87 -5.11 -9.36 -6.50
N ILE A 88 -6.33 -8.87 -6.70
CA ILE A 88 -6.63 -7.71 -7.53
C ILE A 88 -7.34 -6.56 -6.81
N ILE A 89 -7.60 -6.70 -5.50
CA ILE A 89 -8.17 -5.63 -4.68
C ILE A 89 -7.02 -4.90 -3.98
N PRO A 90 -6.61 -3.71 -4.43
CA PRO A 90 -5.64 -2.90 -3.70
C PRO A 90 -6.25 -2.49 -2.36
N VAL A 91 -5.67 -2.96 -1.26
CA VAL A 91 -6.15 -2.68 0.09
C VAL A 91 -5.58 -1.36 0.58
N ARG A 92 -4.25 -1.24 0.48
CA ARG A 92 -3.50 -0.08 0.95
C ARG A 92 -2.16 0.03 0.22
N ALA A 93 -1.65 1.24 0.04
CA ALA A 93 -0.33 1.50 -0.51
C ALA A 93 0.47 2.42 0.40
N PHE A 94 1.76 2.13 0.55
CA PHE A 94 2.69 2.85 1.43
C PHE A 94 3.90 3.34 0.68
N ILE A 95 4.41 4.50 1.06
CA ILE A 95 5.77 4.92 0.69
C ILE A 95 6.76 4.10 1.51
N CYS A 96 7.75 3.53 0.87
CA CYS A 96 8.82 2.79 1.52
C CYS A 96 10.21 3.30 1.10
N SER A 97 11.25 2.77 1.72
CA SER A 97 12.62 2.88 1.21
C SER A 97 13.20 1.49 1.02
N THR A 98 13.60 1.21 -0.21
CA THR A 98 14.31 -0.01 -0.57
C THR A 98 15.82 0.23 -0.65
N GLY A 99 16.58 -0.79 -0.95
CA GLY A 99 18.02 -0.71 -1.22
C GLY A 99 18.38 -1.30 -2.59
N VAL A 100 19.59 -1.03 -3.03
CA VAL A 100 20.14 -1.66 -4.25
C VAL A 100 20.08 -3.18 -4.10
N SER A 101 20.47 -3.70 -2.92
CA SER A 101 20.50 -5.13 -2.59
C SER A 101 19.12 -5.71 -2.20
N THR A 102 18.04 -4.94 -2.21
CA THR A 102 16.70 -5.51 -1.98
C THR A 102 16.43 -6.61 -3.01
N PRO A 103 16.19 -7.87 -2.60
CA PRO A 103 16.09 -9.00 -3.51
C PRO A 103 14.90 -8.85 -4.47
N LEU A 104 15.06 -9.41 -5.65
CA LEU A 104 13.98 -9.57 -6.62
C LEU A 104 13.48 -11.01 -6.57
N GLY A 105 12.18 -11.21 -6.67
CA GLY A 105 11.56 -12.53 -6.65
C GLY A 105 10.26 -12.56 -5.89
N THR A 106 9.72 -13.76 -5.71
CA THR A 106 8.54 -14.03 -4.89
C THR A 106 8.97 -14.75 -3.63
N PHE A 107 8.60 -14.22 -2.49
CA PHE A 107 8.99 -14.71 -1.17
C PHE A 107 7.75 -14.86 -0.30
N HIS A 108 7.88 -15.65 0.77
CA HIS A 108 6.86 -15.74 1.82
C HIS A 108 7.38 -15.06 3.07
N THR A 109 6.53 -14.27 3.72
CA THR A 109 6.87 -13.65 5.00
C THR A 109 7.18 -14.74 6.05
N GLN A 110 8.19 -14.48 6.87
CA GLN A 110 8.73 -15.47 7.82
C GLN A 110 8.57 -14.97 9.26
N SER A 111 9.70 -14.83 9.96
CA SER A 111 9.78 -14.38 11.35
C SER A 111 9.22 -12.98 11.55
N ARG A 112 8.67 -12.73 12.74
CA ARG A 112 8.12 -11.43 13.14
C ARG A 112 8.66 -11.03 14.50
N TYR A 113 8.98 -9.74 14.63
CA TYR A 113 9.53 -9.18 15.86
C TYR A 113 8.89 -7.82 16.14
N ARG A 114 8.50 -7.59 17.38
CA ARG A 114 7.99 -6.27 17.79
C ARG A 114 9.11 -5.22 17.73
N TRP A 115 10.31 -5.59 18.17
CA TRP A 115 11.56 -4.88 18.04
C TRP A 115 12.65 -5.84 17.59
N HIS A 116 13.53 -5.40 16.72
CA HIS A 116 14.65 -6.19 16.22
C HIS A 116 15.86 -5.30 16.04
N GLU A 117 17.03 -5.79 16.46
CA GLU A 117 18.29 -5.13 16.18
C GLU A 117 18.58 -5.17 14.68
N LEU A 118 19.01 -4.04 14.13
CA LEU A 118 19.36 -3.89 12.74
C LEU A 118 20.87 -3.76 12.58
N MET A 119 21.33 -3.62 11.36
CA MET A 119 22.75 -3.40 11.08
C MET A 119 23.23 -2.06 11.67
N GLY A 120 24.16 -2.14 12.64
CA GLY A 120 24.59 -1.01 13.45
C GLY A 120 23.80 -0.93 14.79
N PRO A 121 24.16 -0.04 15.72
CA PRO A 121 23.50 0.06 17.01
C PRO A 121 22.14 0.81 16.87
N CYS A 122 21.19 0.17 16.20
CA CYS A 122 19.86 0.72 15.95
C CYS A 122 18.82 -0.40 15.82
N TRP A 123 17.55 -0.06 16.00
CA TRP A 123 16.45 -1.02 16.08
C TRP A 123 15.30 -0.65 15.18
N GLY A 124 14.64 -1.67 14.58
CA GLY A 124 13.37 -1.55 13.88
C GLY A 124 12.21 -2.03 14.74
N GLN A 125 11.04 -1.44 14.52
CA GLN A 125 9.78 -1.94 15.04
C GLN A 125 9.02 -2.71 13.97
N TRP A 126 8.16 -3.65 14.41
CA TRP A 126 7.25 -4.39 13.52
C TRP A 126 7.99 -5.02 12.34
N CYS A 127 9.04 -5.77 12.68
CA CYS A 127 9.87 -6.40 11.67
C CYS A 127 9.25 -7.70 11.18
N SER A 128 9.17 -7.88 9.87
CA SER A 128 8.71 -9.11 9.22
C SER A 128 9.74 -9.59 8.22
N GLY A 129 10.19 -10.85 8.36
CA GLY A 129 11.18 -11.46 7.47
C GLY A 129 10.68 -11.60 6.04
N ILE A 130 11.52 -11.28 5.07
CA ILE A 130 11.28 -11.48 3.65
C ILE A 130 12.07 -12.68 3.16
N TYR A 131 13.41 -12.57 3.21
CA TYR A 131 14.35 -13.55 2.70
C TYR A 131 15.75 -13.27 3.24
N GLU A 132 16.51 -14.31 3.69
CA GLU A 132 17.93 -14.24 4.08
C GLU A 132 18.33 -13.00 4.90
N GLY A 133 17.53 -12.66 5.93
CA GLY A 133 17.81 -11.52 6.80
C GLY A 133 17.29 -10.17 6.28
N TYR A 134 16.75 -10.10 5.07
CA TYR A 134 16.02 -8.91 4.63
C TYR A 134 14.65 -8.86 5.28
N LEU A 135 14.26 -7.67 5.75
CA LEU A 135 13.07 -7.46 6.54
C LEU A 135 12.24 -6.30 5.97
N PHE A 136 10.92 -6.38 6.16
CA PHE A 136 10.11 -5.17 6.36
C PHE A 136 10.33 -4.70 7.79
N HIS A 137 10.53 -3.43 8.01
CA HIS A 137 10.61 -2.83 9.34
C HIS A 137 10.33 -1.33 9.32
N SER A 138 10.03 -0.73 10.47
CA SER A 138 9.93 0.72 10.59
C SER A 138 11.25 1.41 10.22
N VAL A 139 11.21 2.72 9.94
CA VAL A 139 12.41 3.55 10.08
C VAL A 139 13.06 3.25 11.43
N TYR A 140 14.39 3.24 11.48
CA TYR A 140 15.11 2.81 12.68
C TYR A 140 15.06 3.83 13.82
N TYR A 141 15.28 3.29 15.01
CA TYR A 141 15.37 3.98 16.29
C TYR A 141 16.78 3.83 16.86
N ASN A 142 17.27 4.85 17.54
CA ASN A 142 18.59 4.84 18.17
C ASN A 142 18.60 4.14 19.53
N ASP A 143 17.43 3.74 20.04
CA ASP A 143 17.28 3.04 21.30
C ASP A 143 16.09 2.07 21.24
N VAL A 144 16.26 0.88 21.81
CA VAL A 144 15.24 -0.18 21.84
C VAL A 144 14.11 0.18 22.82
N ASN A 145 12.88 -0.20 22.48
CA ASN A 145 11.69 0.06 23.31
C ASN A 145 11.42 1.55 23.60
N ASN A 146 12.03 2.45 22.86
CA ASN A 146 11.88 3.90 23.03
C ASN A 146 11.30 4.54 21.76
N ASN A 147 10.00 4.78 21.75
CA ASN A 147 9.32 5.38 20.60
C ASN A 147 9.76 6.82 20.28
N ASN A 148 10.41 7.51 21.25
CA ASN A 148 10.91 8.87 21.05
C ASN A 148 12.32 8.89 20.42
N ALA A 149 12.97 7.73 20.30
CA ALA A 149 14.31 7.61 19.75
C ALA A 149 14.34 7.43 18.21
N LEU A 150 13.23 7.74 17.51
CA LEU A 150 13.14 7.65 16.06
C LEU A 150 14.21 8.53 15.39
N SER A 151 14.90 7.98 14.41
CA SER A 151 15.81 8.75 13.55
C SER A 151 15.01 9.63 12.57
N VAL A 152 14.85 10.91 12.90
CA VAL A 152 14.16 11.89 12.04
C VAL A 152 14.83 12.00 10.67
N ASN A 153 16.16 11.97 10.61
CA ASN A 153 16.90 12.01 9.35
C ASN A 153 16.57 10.80 8.45
N ALA A 154 16.46 9.61 9.02
CA ALA A 154 16.10 8.42 8.28
C ALA A 154 14.59 8.44 7.87
N TYR A 155 13.73 8.98 8.72
CA TYR A 155 12.31 9.17 8.41
C TYR A 155 12.11 10.09 7.20
N ASN A 156 12.82 11.20 7.15
CA ASN A 156 12.75 12.17 6.06
C ASN A 156 13.30 11.64 4.71
N LYS A 157 13.95 10.48 4.72
CA LYS A 157 14.43 9.78 3.51
C LYS A 157 13.46 8.73 2.98
N LEU A 158 12.30 8.52 3.62
CA LEU A 158 11.28 7.62 3.07
C LEU A 158 10.87 8.05 1.66
N GLY A 159 10.67 7.06 0.78
CA GLY A 159 10.43 7.28 -0.65
C GLY A 159 11.69 7.26 -1.52
N THR A 160 12.88 7.12 -0.92
CA THR A 160 14.14 7.04 -1.65
C THR A 160 14.82 5.67 -1.46
N THR A 161 15.66 5.27 -2.42
CA THR A 161 16.48 4.05 -2.33
C THR A 161 17.69 4.34 -1.45
N CYS A 162 17.59 4.01 -0.15
CA CYS A 162 18.61 4.35 0.85
C CYS A 162 18.87 3.28 1.92
N SER A 163 18.29 2.09 1.78
CA SER A 163 18.56 0.97 2.69
C SER A 163 19.70 0.07 2.20
N HIS A 164 20.19 -0.83 3.05
CA HIS A 164 21.12 -1.88 2.67
C HIS A 164 20.43 -3.11 2.06
N GLY A 165 19.10 -3.07 1.88
CA GLY A 165 18.32 -4.14 1.29
C GLY A 165 16.97 -4.37 1.96
N CYS A 166 16.83 -4.08 3.26
CA CYS A 166 15.53 -4.10 3.94
C CYS A 166 14.56 -3.07 3.35
N VAL A 167 13.27 -3.27 3.58
CA VAL A 167 12.19 -2.37 3.16
C VAL A 167 11.75 -1.57 4.38
N ARG A 168 12.13 -0.28 4.40
CA ARG A 168 11.82 0.65 5.50
C ARG A 168 10.48 1.31 5.27
N LEU A 169 9.68 1.40 6.32
CA LEU A 169 8.33 1.94 6.34
C LEU A 169 8.15 2.93 7.51
N THR A 170 7.03 3.62 7.61
CA THR A 170 6.64 4.21 8.88
C THR A 170 6.34 3.10 9.90
N ALA A 171 6.33 3.41 11.19
CA ALA A 171 6.01 2.40 12.22
C ALA A 171 4.57 1.88 12.07
N GLY A 172 3.63 2.74 11.69
CA GLY A 172 2.25 2.34 11.44
C GLY A 172 2.10 1.40 10.24
N ASP A 173 2.77 1.71 9.12
CA ASP A 173 2.74 0.88 7.92
C ASP A 173 3.45 -0.47 8.15
N ALA A 174 4.57 -0.47 8.88
CA ALA A 174 5.26 -1.70 9.27
C ALA A 174 4.39 -2.59 10.17
N SER A 175 3.63 -1.99 11.10
CA SER A 175 2.66 -2.70 11.93
C SER A 175 1.57 -3.36 11.09
N MET A 176 1.04 -2.66 10.09
CA MET A 176 0.04 -3.21 9.16
C MET A 176 0.62 -4.38 8.35
N ILE A 177 1.85 -4.24 7.81
CA ILE A 177 2.52 -5.34 7.11
C ILE A 177 2.71 -6.56 8.02
N THR A 178 3.07 -6.35 9.29
CA THR A 178 3.19 -7.43 10.27
C THR A 178 1.85 -8.13 10.50
N ALA A 179 0.77 -7.37 10.66
CA ALA A 179 -0.58 -7.91 10.87
C ALA A 179 -1.06 -8.76 9.67
N VAL A 180 -0.93 -8.26 8.42
CA VAL A 180 -1.33 -9.04 7.23
C VAL A 180 -0.41 -10.24 6.98
N SER A 181 0.80 -10.25 7.51
CA SER A 181 1.73 -11.37 7.44
C SER A 181 1.42 -12.48 8.46
N GLU A 182 0.56 -12.22 9.44
CA GLU A 182 0.14 -13.20 10.47
C GLU A 182 -0.95 -14.16 9.98
N GLN A 183 -1.70 -13.74 8.99
CA GLN A 183 -2.81 -14.51 8.45
C GLN A 183 -2.27 -15.60 7.51
N ARG A 184 -2.45 -16.86 7.89
CA ARG A 184 -2.07 -18.07 7.14
C ARG A 184 -3.26 -19.02 7.03
#